data_f718459ff385a42c83fa3a1b50a112f2
#
_entry.id   f718459ff385a42c83fa3a1b50a112f2
#
_cell.length_a   1.000
_cell.length_b   1.000
_cell.length_c   1.000
_cell.angle_alpha   90.00
_cell.angle_beta   90.00
_cell.angle_gamma   90.00
#
_symmetry.space_group_name_H-M   'P 1'
#
loop_
_entity.id
_entity.type
_entity.pdbx_description
1 polymer ?
#
loop_
_entity_poly.entity_id
_entity_poly.type
_entity_poly.pdbx_seq_one_letter_code
_entity_poly.pdbx_strand_id
1 'polypeptide(L)'
;MKRNVFIRLSVTIGILSLACDTRGALSVEEQVKKLAARYTQVEDQLARSVRYASRNDKGDSEQAWFNGADDLIKLAVESRNGNERELTEYFALDFENDYDGMFMLVRKETPAPDGDVQVEESRKYFGEEKSGGNGVLIRELRKSARFKPGEPTDTVHTPNVTVDLTKKANQPSEDQLREILNAPTKMAEELRKGAPEFDPFANVKGDSDKYRVIHGSASPDGRFAIALGFAREKIDWDALYDKEFGSYYVEGGAEDIRNYVVDLAQKKILGQTGAGWIGTRRRYNHPECVVTWSPDSSFFVQLLANKWASDDCVAGKIATGPKFVGTVNLLKTLTPNIYAFVKRRFDPEEGGALSFYNEKVTNDGAVEMKAEEYTSSGERKGETNFSVSVRLRLRETPKGLSIEGVNMRRLPNER
;
A
#
# COMPACT_ATOMS: atom_id res chain seq x y z
N MET A 1 42.25 -47.66 53.05
CA MET A 1 42.87 -46.61 52.20
C MET A 1 41.78 -46.06 51.26
N LYS A 2 41.24 -44.93 51.60
CA LYS A 2 40.25 -44.21 50.74
C LYS A 2 40.93 -43.01 50.12
N ARG A 3 41.06 -42.98 48.77
CA ARG A 3 41.58 -41.87 47.99
C ARG A 3 40.45 -40.88 47.69
N ASN A 4 40.54 -39.70 48.26
CA ASN A 4 39.68 -38.58 47.89
C ASN A 4 40.18 -37.96 46.58
N VAL A 5 39.34 -37.96 45.57
CA VAL A 5 39.55 -37.25 44.29
C VAL A 5 38.86 -35.89 44.41
N PHE A 6 39.66 -34.83 44.49
CA PHE A 6 39.15 -33.45 44.38
C PHE A 6 38.95 -33.09 42.91
N ILE A 7 37.71 -32.92 42.50
CA ILE A 7 37.37 -32.34 41.19
C ILE A 7 37.33 -30.82 41.36
N ARG A 8 38.33 -30.16 40.77
CA ARG A 8 38.30 -28.67 40.64
C ARG A 8 37.33 -28.33 39.53
N LEU A 9 36.18 -27.73 39.85
CA LEU A 9 35.27 -27.12 38.92
C LEU A 9 35.81 -25.70 38.59
N SER A 10 36.41 -25.57 37.37
CA SER A 10 36.77 -24.25 36.83
C SER A 10 35.50 -23.64 36.24
N VAL A 11 34.91 -22.67 36.92
CA VAL A 11 33.83 -21.84 36.41
C VAL A 11 34.45 -20.80 35.48
N THR A 12 34.39 -21.06 34.19
CA THR A 12 34.69 -20.05 33.17
C THR A 12 33.45 -19.13 33.07
N ILE A 13 33.51 -17.97 33.66
CA ILE A 13 32.54 -16.92 33.44
C ILE A 13 32.78 -16.41 32.04
N GLY A 14 32.02 -16.93 31.09
CA GLY A 14 31.88 -16.34 29.75
C GLY A 14 31.14 -15.03 29.92
N ILE A 15 31.85 -13.91 29.76
CA ILE A 15 31.24 -12.60 29.56
C ILE A 15 30.53 -12.71 28.21
N LEU A 16 29.22 -13.02 28.22
CA LEU A 16 28.34 -12.71 27.11
C LEU A 16 28.32 -11.19 27.00
N SER A 17 29.13 -10.64 26.12
CA SER A 17 28.91 -9.30 25.60
C SER A 17 27.52 -9.32 24.95
N LEU A 18 26.53 -8.79 25.65
CA LEU A 18 25.30 -8.30 25.04
C LEU A 18 25.77 -7.28 24.00
N ALA A 19 25.93 -7.73 22.76
CA ALA A 19 25.87 -6.84 21.63
C ALA A 19 24.44 -6.27 21.66
N CYS A 20 24.28 -5.08 22.25
CA CYS A 20 23.17 -4.22 21.96
C CYS A 20 23.18 -4.09 20.44
N ASP A 21 22.21 -4.69 19.80
CA ASP A 21 21.93 -4.52 18.38
C ASP A 21 21.48 -3.07 18.22
N THR A 22 22.44 -2.16 18.08
CA THR A 22 22.18 -0.80 17.63
C THR A 22 21.76 -0.97 16.18
N ARG A 23 20.45 -1.14 15.94
CA ARG A 23 19.89 -0.93 14.61
C ARG A 23 20.33 0.44 14.17
N GLY A 24 21.34 0.50 13.33
CA GLY A 24 21.78 1.77 12.77
C GLY A 24 20.61 2.33 11.97
N ALA A 25 20.16 3.54 12.33
CA ALA A 25 19.18 4.26 11.52
C ALA A 25 19.64 4.22 10.06
N LEU A 26 18.69 4.01 9.13
CA LEU A 26 18.96 4.00 7.70
C LEU A 26 19.73 5.26 7.32
N SER A 27 20.67 5.16 6.40
CA SER A 27 21.34 6.34 5.87
C SER A 27 20.32 7.26 5.19
N VAL A 28 20.61 8.54 5.09
CA VAL A 28 19.75 9.51 4.38
C VAL A 28 19.47 9.05 2.95
N GLU A 29 20.47 8.48 2.27
CA GLU A 29 20.34 7.95 0.91
C GLU A 29 19.35 6.79 0.83
N GLU A 30 19.38 5.88 1.79
CA GLU A 30 18.44 4.74 1.86
C GLU A 30 17.04 5.21 2.18
N GLN A 31 16.86 6.12 3.13
CA GLN A 31 15.57 6.72 3.44
C GLN A 31 14.98 7.45 2.23
N VAL A 32 15.74 8.27 1.54
CA VAL A 32 15.32 8.99 0.34
C VAL A 32 14.93 8.02 -0.78
N LYS A 33 15.69 6.94 -0.97
CA LYS A 33 15.37 5.89 -1.95
C LYS A 33 14.06 5.18 -1.62
N LYS A 34 13.83 4.87 -0.34
CA LYS A 34 12.58 4.25 0.15
C LYS A 34 11.38 5.17 -0.12
N LEU A 35 11.49 6.44 0.24
CA LEU A 35 10.45 7.44 0.00
C LEU A 35 10.16 7.66 -1.49
N ALA A 36 11.19 7.66 -2.34
CA ALA A 36 11.02 7.77 -3.79
C ALA A 36 10.31 6.55 -4.39
N ALA A 37 10.60 5.34 -3.89
CA ALA A 37 9.89 4.13 -4.29
C ALA A 37 8.42 4.17 -3.84
N ARG A 38 8.15 4.65 -2.62
CA ARG A 38 6.79 4.83 -2.10
C ARG A 38 5.99 5.85 -2.92
N TYR A 39 6.60 6.95 -3.33
CA TYR A 39 5.99 7.91 -4.25
C TYR A 39 5.47 7.23 -5.52
N THR A 40 6.28 6.40 -6.17
CA THR A 40 5.88 5.66 -7.37
C THR A 40 4.71 4.72 -7.09
N GLN A 41 4.70 4.02 -5.95
CA GLN A 41 3.58 3.17 -5.55
C GLN A 41 2.28 3.95 -5.36
N VAL A 42 2.35 5.13 -4.72
CA VAL A 42 1.19 5.99 -4.52
C VAL A 42 0.62 6.44 -5.87
N GLU A 43 1.45 6.90 -6.79
CA GLU A 43 0.99 7.30 -8.14
C GLU A 43 0.27 6.16 -8.87
N ASP A 44 0.77 4.92 -8.76
CA ASP A 44 0.12 3.73 -9.32
C ASP A 44 -1.23 3.40 -8.62
N GLN A 45 -1.39 3.80 -7.37
CA GLN A 45 -2.62 3.57 -6.60
C GLN A 45 -3.70 4.63 -6.83
N LEU A 46 -3.35 5.84 -7.27
CA LEU A 46 -4.31 6.97 -7.37
C LEU A 46 -5.54 6.63 -8.22
N ALA A 47 -5.39 5.88 -9.29
CA ALA A 47 -6.50 5.47 -10.15
C ALA A 47 -7.54 4.58 -9.44
N ARG A 48 -7.14 3.94 -8.33
CA ARG A 48 -7.94 3.01 -7.52
C ARG A 48 -8.36 3.61 -6.18
N SER A 49 -7.95 4.85 -5.90
CA SER A 49 -8.18 5.53 -4.63
C SER A 49 -9.47 6.34 -4.63
N VAL A 50 -10.06 6.49 -3.46
CA VAL A 50 -11.18 7.43 -3.25
C VAL A 50 -10.63 8.83 -3.13
N ARG A 51 -11.19 9.76 -3.88
CA ARG A 51 -10.77 11.16 -3.88
C ARG A 51 -11.84 12.06 -3.31
N TYR A 52 -11.48 12.82 -2.30
CA TYR A 52 -12.25 13.97 -1.83
C TYR A 52 -11.63 15.26 -2.38
N ALA A 53 -12.44 16.21 -2.78
CA ALA A 53 -11.94 17.46 -3.35
C ALA A 53 -12.83 18.64 -2.95
N SER A 54 -12.19 19.77 -2.67
CA SER A 54 -12.85 21.07 -2.55
C SER A 54 -12.25 22.07 -3.54
N ARG A 55 -13.02 23.08 -3.90
CA ARG A 55 -12.55 24.22 -4.67
C ARG A 55 -13.30 25.46 -4.25
N ASN A 56 -12.59 26.54 -3.98
CA ASN A 56 -13.21 27.82 -3.65
C ASN A 56 -13.35 28.73 -4.88
N ASP A 57 -14.05 29.86 -4.71
CA ASP A 57 -14.28 30.84 -5.78
C ASP A 57 -13.01 31.53 -6.27
N LYS A 58 -11.94 31.51 -5.50
CA LYS A 58 -10.61 32.05 -5.89
C LYS A 58 -9.83 31.08 -6.76
N GLY A 59 -10.30 29.84 -6.89
CA GLY A 59 -9.66 28.80 -7.66
C GLY A 59 -8.67 27.95 -6.86
N ASP A 60 -8.52 28.20 -5.54
CA ASP A 60 -7.77 27.29 -4.67
C ASP A 60 -8.49 25.95 -4.61
N SER A 61 -7.73 24.88 -4.59
CA SER A 61 -8.29 23.53 -4.51
C SER A 61 -7.50 22.66 -3.56
N GLU A 62 -8.22 21.77 -2.91
CA GLU A 62 -7.66 20.74 -2.04
C GLU A 62 -8.17 19.38 -2.50
N GLN A 63 -7.30 18.38 -2.53
CA GLN A 63 -7.65 17.05 -2.95
C GLN A 63 -6.92 16.03 -2.07
N ALA A 64 -7.68 15.08 -1.52
CA ALA A 64 -7.16 14.00 -0.70
C ALA A 64 -7.52 12.65 -1.32
N TRP A 65 -6.57 11.73 -1.39
CA TRP A 65 -6.76 10.37 -1.90
C TRP A 65 -6.55 9.37 -0.77
N PHE A 66 -7.49 8.45 -0.66
CA PHE A 66 -7.48 7.38 0.33
C PHE A 66 -7.44 6.03 -0.40
N ASN A 67 -6.65 5.09 0.09
CA ASN A 67 -6.61 3.72 -0.43
C ASN A 67 -7.85 2.91 -0.01
N GLY A 68 -7.89 1.63 -0.38
CA GLY A 68 -9.00 0.72 -0.03
C GLY A 68 -9.12 0.43 1.47
N ALA A 69 -8.05 0.68 2.24
CA ALA A 69 -8.03 0.55 3.70
C ALA A 69 -8.39 1.87 4.43
N ASP A 70 -8.80 2.90 3.69
CA ASP A 70 -9.13 4.23 4.20
C ASP A 70 -7.91 5.03 4.72
N ASP A 71 -6.68 4.64 4.33
CA ASP A 71 -5.48 5.40 4.66
C ASP A 71 -5.29 6.56 3.69
N LEU A 72 -4.90 7.72 4.22
CA LEU A 72 -4.53 8.87 3.41
C LEU A 72 -3.19 8.59 2.71
N ILE A 73 -3.19 8.47 1.39
CA ILE A 73 -1.97 8.18 0.60
C ILE A 73 -1.40 9.41 -0.10
N LYS A 74 -2.25 10.39 -0.42
CA LYS A 74 -1.84 11.66 -1.05
C LYS A 74 -2.77 12.79 -0.64
N LEU A 75 -2.20 13.96 -0.39
CA LEU A 75 -2.92 15.23 -0.32
C LEU A 75 -2.28 16.21 -1.31
N ALA A 76 -3.09 16.91 -2.10
CA ALA A 76 -2.65 18.00 -2.96
C ALA A 76 -3.42 19.29 -2.61
N VAL A 77 -2.69 20.36 -2.43
CA VAL A 77 -3.22 21.70 -2.14
C VAL A 77 -2.72 22.65 -3.19
N GLU A 78 -3.63 23.27 -3.94
CA GLU A 78 -3.32 24.31 -4.91
C GLU A 78 -3.88 25.63 -4.40
N SER A 79 -3.03 26.63 -4.29
CA SER A 79 -3.43 28.01 -3.98
C SER A 79 -3.11 28.95 -5.15
N ARG A 80 -3.93 29.98 -5.30
CA ARG A 80 -3.80 31.00 -6.34
C ARG A 80 -3.89 32.39 -5.75
N ASN A 81 -2.90 33.20 -6.04
CA ASN A 81 -2.88 34.59 -5.66
C ASN A 81 -2.61 35.46 -6.90
N GLY A 82 -3.67 35.96 -7.52
CA GLY A 82 -3.59 36.62 -8.82
C GLY A 82 -3.09 35.65 -9.91
N ASN A 83 -1.93 35.95 -10.48
CA ASN A 83 -1.29 35.10 -11.49
C ASN A 83 -0.22 34.13 -10.89
N GLU A 84 0.00 34.18 -9.59
CA GLU A 84 0.85 33.19 -8.92
C GLU A 84 0.05 31.92 -8.62
N ARG A 85 0.71 30.78 -8.77
CA ARG A 85 0.16 29.45 -8.44
C ARG A 85 1.17 28.71 -7.58
N GLU A 86 0.69 28.13 -6.47
CA GLU A 86 1.47 27.23 -5.65
C GLU A 86 0.73 25.90 -5.50
N LEU A 87 1.42 24.82 -5.81
CA LEU A 87 0.94 23.45 -5.62
C LEU A 87 1.83 22.78 -4.59
N THR A 88 1.23 22.30 -3.51
CA THR A 88 1.89 21.46 -2.51
C THR A 88 1.28 20.08 -2.51
N GLU A 89 2.10 19.05 -2.69
CA GLU A 89 1.69 17.66 -2.65
C GLU A 89 2.43 16.91 -1.54
N TYR A 90 1.69 16.13 -0.76
CA TYR A 90 2.18 15.28 0.32
C TYR A 90 1.95 13.83 -0.04
N PHE A 91 2.94 12.97 0.19
CA PHE A 91 2.93 11.55 -0.13
C PHE A 91 3.46 10.73 1.03
N ALA A 92 3.06 9.45 1.07
CA ALA A 92 3.52 8.48 2.07
C ALA A 92 3.09 8.86 3.49
N LEU A 93 1.79 9.07 3.67
CA LEU A 93 1.18 9.65 4.86
C LEU A 93 0.71 8.58 5.88
N ASP A 94 1.26 7.38 5.85
CA ASP A 94 0.92 6.33 6.82
C ASP A 94 1.57 6.65 8.18
N PHE A 95 0.74 7.21 9.09
CA PHE A 95 1.18 7.67 10.41
C PHE A 95 0.90 6.69 11.55
N GLU A 96 0.16 5.60 11.31
CA GLU A 96 -0.34 4.80 12.43
C GLU A 96 0.65 3.74 12.95
N ASN A 97 1.67 3.35 12.18
CA ASN A 97 2.38 2.12 12.52
C ASN A 97 3.89 2.13 12.61
N ASP A 98 4.54 2.99 11.92
CA ASP A 98 5.97 3.28 12.00
C ASP A 98 6.21 4.41 11.02
N TYR A 99 6.60 5.57 11.51
CA TYR A 99 6.86 6.74 10.70
C TYR A 99 7.97 6.44 9.68
N ASP A 100 7.57 5.91 8.54
CA ASP A 100 8.49 5.61 7.42
C ASP A 100 9.00 6.87 6.72
N GLY A 101 8.51 8.04 7.16
CA GLY A 101 8.83 9.33 6.57
C GLY A 101 7.75 9.83 5.62
N MET A 102 7.90 11.07 5.20
CA MET A 102 6.99 11.76 4.28
C MET A 102 7.79 12.39 3.14
N PHE A 103 7.22 12.34 1.95
CA PHE A 103 7.72 13.10 0.80
C PHE A 103 6.76 14.25 0.51
N MET A 104 7.30 15.46 0.34
CA MET A 104 6.55 16.66 0.01
C MET A 104 7.14 17.31 -1.24
N LEU A 105 6.28 17.60 -2.20
CA LEU A 105 6.61 18.37 -3.40
C LEU A 105 5.94 19.73 -3.31
N VAL A 106 6.71 20.80 -3.41
CA VAL A 106 6.20 22.17 -3.53
C VAL A 106 6.59 22.70 -4.88
N ARG A 107 5.63 23.23 -5.61
CA ARG A 107 5.84 23.87 -6.90
C ARG A 107 5.21 25.24 -6.92
N LYS A 108 5.99 26.26 -7.20
CA LYS A 108 5.54 27.64 -7.31
C LYS A 108 5.75 28.16 -8.73
N GLU A 109 4.71 28.75 -9.30
CA GLU A 109 4.72 29.40 -10.60
C GLU A 109 4.48 30.92 -10.37
N THR A 110 5.41 31.72 -10.80
CA THR A 110 5.39 33.17 -10.60
C THR A 110 5.57 33.88 -11.95
N PRO A 111 4.67 34.77 -12.36
CA PRO A 111 4.87 35.58 -13.56
C PRO A 111 6.11 36.45 -13.45
N ALA A 112 6.92 36.49 -14.48
CA ALA A 112 8.03 37.39 -14.58
C ALA A 112 7.62 38.70 -15.32
N PRO A 113 8.34 39.82 -15.12
CA PRO A 113 7.99 41.13 -15.72
C PRO A 113 7.94 41.15 -17.24
N ASP A 114 8.65 40.25 -17.90
CA ASP A 114 8.68 40.10 -19.35
C ASP A 114 7.64 39.16 -19.94
N GLY A 115 6.71 38.64 -19.08
CA GLY A 115 5.63 37.76 -19.48
C GLY A 115 5.99 36.28 -19.42
N ASP A 116 7.24 35.91 -19.16
CA ASP A 116 7.63 34.53 -18.91
C ASP A 116 7.08 34.04 -17.56
N VAL A 117 7.10 32.74 -17.33
CA VAL A 117 6.72 32.12 -16.06
C VAL A 117 7.95 31.51 -15.40
N GLN A 118 8.30 31.99 -14.22
CA GLN A 118 9.30 31.36 -13.37
C GLN A 118 8.66 30.20 -12.60
N VAL A 119 9.23 29.01 -12.74
CA VAL A 119 8.80 27.82 -11.99
C VAL A 119 9.90 27.41 -11.03
N GLU A 120 9.55 27.27 -9.77
CA GLU A 120 10.41 26.75 -8.72
C GLU A 120 9.80 25.45 -8.19
N GLU A 121 10.61 24.41 -8.09
CA GLU A 121 10.21 23.10 -7.54
C GLU A 121 11.14 22.75 -6.38
N SER A 122 10.55 22.40 -5.24
CA SER A 122 11.24 21.90 -4.05
C SER A 122 10.71 20.54 -3.68
N ARG A 123 11.61 19.57 -3.50
CA ARG A 123 11.33 18.21 -3.05
C ARG A 123 11.93 18.05 -1.67
N LYS A 124 11.07 17.83 -0.68
CA LYS A 124 11.43 17.69 0.72
C LYS A 124 11.18 16.26 1.18
N TYR A 125 12.18 15.67 1.81
CA TYR A 125 12.14 14.32 2.35
C TYR A 125 12.23 14.41 3.86
N PHE A 126 11.23 13.90 4.56
CA PHE A 126 11.18 13.85 6.01
C PHE A 126 11.37 12.39 6.43
N GLY A 127 12.19 12.14 7.41
CA GLY A 127 12.53 10.80 7.84
C GLY A 127 12.98 10.79 9.30
N GLU A 128 13.69 9.75 9.69
CA GLU A 128 14.25 9.58 11.02
C GLU A 128 15.63 10.24 11.13
N GLU A 129 15.86 10.89 12.27
CA GLU A 129 17.18 11.35 12.65
C GLU A 129 17.97 10.20 13.31
N LYS A 130 19.30 10.17 13.14
CA LYS A 130 20.19 9.18 13.80
C LYS A 130 20.07 9.14 15.32
N SER A 131 19.56 10.20 15.91
CA SER A 131 19.29 10.32 17.36
C SER A 131 17.96 9.71 17.81
N GLY A 132 17.16 9.15 16.89
CA GLY A 132 15.83 8.58 17.17
C GLY A 132 14.69 9.59 17.16
N GLY A 133 14.88 10.77 16.60
CA GLY A 133 13.81 11.75 16.35
C GLY A 133 13.10 11.44 15.03
N ASN A 134 11.77 11.28 15.07
CA ASN A 134 10.96 11.05 13.88
C ASN A 134 10.52 12.37 13.24
N GLY A 135 10.44 12.40 11.93
CA GLY A 135 9.84 13.50 11.19
C GLY A 135 10.74 14.70 10.96
N VAL A 136 12.06 14.53 10.95
CA VAL A 136 12.99 15.62 10.60
C VAL A 136 13.17 15.76 9.09
N LEU A 137 13.44 16.97 8.60
CA LEU A 137 13.83 17.21 7.22
C LEU A 137 15.24 16.65 6.97
N ILE A 138 15.33 15.51 6.27
CA ILE A 138 16.59 14.81 5.99
C ILE A 138 17.24 15.22 4.67
N ARG A 139 16.45 15.68 3.70
CA ARG A 139 16.92 16.19 2.40
C ARG A 139 15.94 17.15 1.79
N GLU A 140 16.47 18.18 1.14
CA GLU A 140 15.74 19.06 0.24
C GLU A 140 16.50 19.21 -1.08
N LEU A 141 15.77 19.02 -2.17
CA LEU A 141 16.26 19.24 -3.53
C LEU A 141 15.46 20.36 -4.15
N ARG A 142 16.13 21.33 -4.77
CA ARG A 142 15.49 22.44 -5.47
C ARG A 142 15.90 22.47 -6.93
N LYS A 143 15.01 22.90 -7.79
CA LYS A 143 15.29 23.24 -9.17
C LYS A 143 14.37 24.37 -9.61
N SER A 144 14.80 25.10 -10.63
CA SER A 144 13.98 26.16 -11.19
C SER A 144 14.20 26.26 -12.70
N ALA A 145 13.18 26.71 -13.41
CA ALA A 145 13.25 26.96 -14.84
C ALA A 145 12.34 28.14 -15.19
N ARG A 146 12.59 28.71 -16.35
CA ARG A 146 11.80 29.78 -16.93
C ARG A 146 11.18 29.32 -18.23
N PHE A 147 9.89 29.53 -18.37
CA PHE A 147 9.07 29.08 -19.49
C PHE A 147 8.49 30.28 -20.24
N LYS A 148 8.39 30.16 -21.54
CA LYS A 148 7.70 31.14 -22.37
C LYS A 148 6.20 31.06 -22.18
N PRO A 149 5.44 32.15 -22.44
CA PRO A 149 3.99 32.09 -22.40
C PRO A 149 3.43 30.96 -23.27
N GLY A 150 2.61 30.09 -22.68
CA GLY A 150 1.99 28.96 -23.38
C GLY A 150 2.84 27.70 -23.46
N GLU A 151 4.08 27.69 -22.99
CA GLU A 151 4.85 26.47 -22.83
C GLU A 151 4.33 25.65 -21.64
N PRO A 152 4.27 24.30 -21.74
CA PRO A 152 3.90 23.45 -20.61
C PRO A 152 4.89 23.63 -19.46
N THR A 153 4.37 23.94 -18.27
CA THR A 153 5.19 24.14 -17.07
C THR A 153 5.28 22.89 -16.17
N ASP A 154 4.61 21.81 -16.52
CA ASP A 154 4.48 20.59 -15.72
C ASP A 154 5.80 19.85 -15.46
N THR A 155 6.82 20.06 -16.27
CA THR A 155 8.13 19.40 -16.12
C THR A 155 9.27 20.39 -16.12
N VAL A 156 10.02 20.45 -15.00
CA VAL A 156 11.24 21.25 -14.86
C VAL A 156 12.45 20.35 -15.14
N HIS A 157 13.15 20.57 -16.24
CA HIS A 157 14.26 19.73 -16.71
C HIS A 157 15.64 20.14 -16.16
N THR A 158 15.74 21.24 -15.41
CA THR A 158 17.00 21.66 -14.81
C THR A 158 17.50 20.67 -13.74
N PRO A 159 18.80 20.51 -13.55
CA PRO A 159 19.35 19.66 -12.51
C PRO A 159 18.88 20.08 -11.10
N ASN A 160 18.71 19.10 -10.23
CA ASN A 160 18.44 19.37 -8.82
C ASN A 160 19.67 19.96 -8.13
N VAL A 161 19.46 20.94 -7.27
CA VAL A 161 20.44 21.47 -6.33
C VAL A 161 20.09 20.99 -4.94
N THR A 162 21.02 20.31 -4.27
CA THR A 162 20.83 19.89 -2.87
C THR A 162 20.98 21.07 -1.93
N VAL A 163 19.98 21.30 -1.07
CA VAL A 163 20.05 22.34 -0.04
C VAL A 163 20.94 21.88 1.09
N ASP A 164 21.84 22.74 1.52
CA ASP A 164 22.74 22.49 2.66
C ASP A 164 21.94 22.62 3.97
N LEU A 165 21.47 21.51 4.52
CA LEU A 165 20.71 21.45 5.77
C LEU A 165 21.59 21.59 7.02
N THR A 166 22.92 21.67 6.90
CA THR A 166 23.77 21.98 8.06
C THR A 166 23.62 23.43 8.50
N LYS A 167 23.15 24.30 7.61
CA LYS A 167 22.83 25.69 7.91
C LYS A 167 21.47 25.81 8.59
N LYS A 168 21.45 26.33 9.81
CA LYS A 168 20.21 26.53 10.59
C LYS A 168 19.12 27.29 9.85
N ALA A 169 19.50 28.24 8.98
CA ALA A 169 18.55 29.00 8.15
C ALA A 169 17.79 28.13 7.11
N ASN A 170 18.30 26.95 6.79
CA ASN A 170 17.68 26.02 5.85
C ASN A 170 16.86 24.92 6.53
N GLN A 171 16.84 24.87 7.85
CA GLN A 171 16.04 23.91 8.60
C GLN A 171 14.74 24.56 9.06
N PRO A 172 13.60 23.86 8.98
CA PRO A 172 12.37 24.32 9.60
C PRO A 172 12.55 24.36 11.13
N SER A 173 11.90 25.31 11.79
CA SER A 173 11.77 25.27 13.25
C SER A 173 10.95 24.06 13.69
N GLU A 174 11.01 23.67 14.96
CA GLU A 174 10.19 22.57 15.50
C GLU A 174 8.69 22.81 15.29
N ASP A 175 8.22 24.04 15.46
CA ASP A 175 6.81 24.39 15.24
C ASP A 175 6.43 24.28 13.76
N GLN A 176 7.26 24.78 12.84
CA GLN A 176 7.06 24.62 11.41
C GLN A 176 7.08 23.15 11.00
N LEU A 177 7.98 22.37 11.56
CA LEU A 177 8.07 20.94 11.28
C LEU A 177 6.81 20.22 11.73
N ARG A 178 6.34 20.50 12.97
CA ARG A 178 5.08 19.94 13.49
C ARG A 178 3.88 20.35 12.63
N GLU A 179 3.82 21.59 12.19
CA GLU A 179 2.76 22.05 11.29
C GLU A 179 2.79 21.30 9.95
N ILE A 180 3.96 21.20 9.31
CA ILE A 180 4.13 20.49 8.04
C ILE A 180 3.69 19.02 8.14
N LEU A 181 4.07 18.34 9.23
CA LEU A 181 3.78 16.92 9.40
C LEU A 181 2.30 16.65 9.73
N ASN A 182 1.63 17.55 10.44
CA ASN A 182 0.24 17.38 10.86
C ASN A 182 -0.76 17.96 9.83
N ALA A 183 -0.33 18.89 8.97
CA ALA A 183 -1.21 19.55 8.01
C ALA A 183 -1.97 18.56 7.11
N PRO A 184 -1.34 17.53 6.52
CA PRO A 184 -2.03 16.63 5.60
C PRO A 184 -3.21 15.91 6.23
N THR A 185 -3.02 15.32 7.41
CA THR A 185 -4.09 14.59 8.11
C THR A 185 -5.24 15.52 8.48
N LYS A 186 -4.92 16.69 9.05
CA LYS A 186 -5.94 17.67 9.44
C LYS A 186 -6.75 18.16 8.26
N MET A 187 -6.10 18.49 7.13
CA MET A 187 -6.79 18.95 5.92
C MET A 187 -7.63 17.86 5.28
N ALA A 188 -7.12 16.63 5.24
CA ALA A 188 -7.86 15.48 4.72
C ALA A 188 -9.10 15.17 5.57
N GLU A 189 -9.01 15.26 6.90
CA GLU A 189 -10.16 15.14 7.79
C GLU A 189 -11.20 16.25 7.56
N GLU A 190 -10.77 17.50 7.37
CA GLU A 190 -11.69 18.60 7.03
C GLU A 190 -12.39 18.37 5.70
N LEU A 191 -11.69 17.91 4.67
CA LEU A 191 -12.26 17.56 3.38
C LEU A 191 -13.33 16.46 3.48
N ARG A 192 -13.18 15.58 4.45
CA ARG A 192 -14.13 14.49 4.73
C ARG A 192 -15.33 14.94 5.55
N LYS A 193 -15.26 16.08 6.25
CA LYS A 193 -16.39 16.59 7.02
C LYS A 193 -17.58 16.89 6.10
N GLY A 194 -18.69 16.20 6.35
CA GLY A 194 -19.88 16.32 5.52
C GLY A 194 -19.86 15.54 4.20
N ALA A 195 -18.76 14.91 3.86
CA ALA A 195 -18.76 13.90 2.80
C ALA A 195 -19.57 12.68 3.27
N PRO A 196 -20.26 11.99 2.34
CA PRO A 196 -20.82 10.69 2.66
C PRO A 196 -19.74 9.82 3.26
N GLU A 197 -20.14 9.01 4.22
CA GLU A 197 -19.20 8.07 4.79
C GLU A 197 -18.53 7.21 3.68
N PHE A 198 -17.22 6.91 3.81
CA PHE A 198 -16.53 6.10 2.83
C PHE A 198 -17.22 4.74 2.71
N ASP A 199 -17.75 4.48 1.55
CA ASP A 199 -18.33 3.20 1.19
C ASP A 199 -17.41 2.59 0.11
N PRO A 200 -16.75 1.46 0.38
CA PRO A 200 -15.88 0.79 -0.60
C PRO A 200 -16.63 0.37 -1.85
N PHE A 201 -17.97 0.45 -1.85
CA PHE A 201 -18.85 0.15 -2.97
C PHE A 201 -19.50 1.40 -3.58
N ALA A 202 -19.30 2.60 -2.97
CA ALA A 202 -19.89 3.83 -3.47
C ALA A 202 -19.30 4.21 -4.84
N ASN A 203 -20.17 4.72 -5.72
CA ASN A 203 -19.79 5.19 -7.05
C ASN A 203 -19.11 4.17 -7.96
N VAL A 204 -19.23 2.88 -7.67
CA VAL A 204 -18.68 1.83 -8.52
C VAL A 204 -19.65 1.52 -9.64
N LYS A 205 -19.19 1.70 -10.88
CA LYS A 205 -19.96 1.35 -12.05
C LYS A 205 -20.05 -0.17 -12.20
N GLY A 206 -21.27 -0.68 -12.38
CA GLY A 206 -21.49 -2.09 -12.73
C GLY A 206 -22.17 -2.92 -11.64
N ASP A 207 -22.57 -2.30 -10.54
CA ASP A 207 -23.38 -2.96 -9.50
C ASP A 207 -24.65 -3.59 -10.05
N SER A 208 -25.11 -4.64 -9.39
CA SER A 208 -26.38 -5.31 -9.68
C SER A 208 -27.09 -5.68 -8.38
N ASP A 209 -28.32 -6.18 -8.50
CA ASP A 209 -29.09 -6.74 -7.38
C ASP A 209 -28.44 -7.97 -6.73
N LYS A 210 -27.51 -8.64 -7.44
CA LYS A 210 -26.83 -9.87 -7.00
C LYS A 210 -25.42 -9.66 -6.43
N TYR A 211 -24.80 -8.52 -6.69
CA TYR A 211 -23.43 -8.25 -6.26
C TYR A 211 -23.12 -6.75 -6.19
N ARG A 212 -22.14 -6.42 -5.39
CA ARG A 212 -21.51 -5.09 -5.35
C ARG A 212 -20.07 -5.22 -5.84
N VAL A 213 -19.70 -4.38 -6.80
CA VAL A 213 -18.32 -4.34 -7.33
C VAL A 213 -17.39 -3.75 -6.28
N ILE A 214 -16.28 -4.42 -6.03
CA ILE A 214 -15.26 -3.93 -5.10
C ILE A 214 -14.51 -2.77 -5.75
N HIS A 215 -14.42 -1.65 -5.06
CA HIS A 215 -13.71 -0.46 -5.55
C HIS A 215 -12.25 -0.81 -5.89
N GLY A 216 -11.75 -0.28 -7.02
CA GLY A 216 -10.39 -0.52 -7.48
C GLY A 216 -10.11 -1.91 -8.04
N SER A 217 -11.11 -2.81 -8.12
CA SER A 217 -10.94 -4.18 -8.61
C SER A 217 -11.13 -4.36 -10.12
N ALA A 218 -11.44 -3.30 -10.85
CA ALA A 218 -11.68 -3.39 -12.29
C ALA A 218 -10.40 -3.73 -13.08
N SER A 219 -10.56 -4.53 -14.12
CA SER A 219 -9.49 -4.87 -15.05
C SER A 219 -9.04 -3.66 -15.88
N PRO A 220 -7.81 -3.66 -16.45
CA PRO A 220 -7.30 -2.55 -17.26
C PRO A 220 -8.19 -2.14 -18.43
N ASP A 221 -8.87 -3.10 -19.08
CA ASP A 221 -9.82 -2.84 -20.16
C ASP A 221 -11.22 -2.38 -19.67
N GLY A 222 -11.44 -2.33 -18.34
CA GLY A 222 -12.69 -1.94 -17.71
C GLY A 222 -13.83 -2.93 -17.90
N ARG A 223 -13.56 -4.14 -18.40
CA ARG A 223 -14.57 -5.14 -18.70
C ARG A 223 -14.90 -6.04 -17.52
N PHE A 224 -13.90 -6.43 -16.75
CA PHE A 224 -14.06 -7.35 -15.63
C PHE A 224 -13.80 -6.64 -14.30
N ALA A 225 -14.34 -7.20 -13.23
CA ALA A 225 -14.04 -6.76 -11.88
C ALA A 225 -14.23 -7.91 -10.88
N ILE A 226 -13.74 -7.71 -9.67
CA ILE A 226 -14.11 -8.55 -8.53
C ILE A 226 -15.27 -7.90 -7.79
N ALA A 227 -16.23 -8.70 -7.38
CA ALA A 227 -17.42 -8.25 -6.70
C ALA A 227 -17.69 -9.08 -5.43
N LEU A 228 -18.29 -8.43 -4.43
CA LEU A 228 -18.87 -9.06 -3.25
C LEU A 228 -20.28 -9.55 -3.56
N GLY A 229 -20.62 -10.73 -3.11
CA GLY A 229 -21.97 -11.26 -3.13
C GLY A 229 -22.20 -12.28 -2.01
N PHE A 230 -23.40 -12.84 -1.98
CA PHE A 230 -23.78 -13.82 -0.99
C PHE A 230 -24.32 -15.09 -1.65
N ALA A 231 -24.27 -16.21 -0.95
CA ALA A 231 -24.81 -17.48 -1.43
C ALA A 231 -26.34 -17.49 -1.57
N ARG A 232 -27.02 -16.44 -1.12
CA ARG A 232 -28.49 -16.30 -1.13
C ARG A 232 -29.00 -15.86 -2.48
N GLU A 233 -30.19 -16.31 -2.87
CA GLU A 233 -30.84 -15.90 -4.12
C GLU A 233 -31.35 -14.45 -4.10
N LYS A 234 -31.77 -13.96 -2.93
CA LYS A 234 -32.26 -12.59 -2.73
C LYS A 234 -31.42 -11.91 -1.66
N ILE A 235 -30.89 -10.77 -1.99
CA ILE A 235 -30.01 -9.98 -1.14
C ILE A 235 -30.69 -8.63 -0.91
N ASP A 236 -30.99 -8.32 0.33
CA ASP A 236 -31.30 -6.98 0.78
C ASP A 236 -30.00 -6.33 1.25
N TRP A 237 -29.35 -5.61 0.34
CA TRP A 237 -28.06 -4.99 0.58
C TRP A 237 -28.09 -3.96 1.70
N ASP A 238 -29.20 -3.19 1.81
CA ASP A 238 -29.35 -2.17 2.84
C ASP A 238 -29.52 -2.79 4.23
N ALA A 239 -30.22 -3.92 4.33
CA ALA A 239 -30.37 -4.66 5.58
C ALA A 239 -29.08 -5.38 6.02
N LEU A 240 -28.20 -5.71 5.08
CA LEU A 240 -26.94 -6.39 5.38
C LEU A 240 -25.79 -5.40 5.66
N TYR A 241 -25.95 -4.12 5.33
CA TYR A 241 -24.89 -3.14 5.52
C TYR A 241 -24.88 -2.62 6.96
N ASP A 242 -23.82 -2.93 7.67
CA ASP A 242 -23.58 -2.39 9.01
C ASP A 242 -22.91 -1.01 8.90
N LYS A 243 -23.69 0.02 9.23
CA LYS A 243 -23.23 1.42 9.17
C LYS A 243 -22.16 1.75 10.22
N GLU A 244 -22.16 1.07 11.35
CA GLU A 244 -21.21 1.29 12.43
C GLU A 244 -19.81 0.78 12.02
N PHE A 245 -19.76 -0.40 11.41
CA PHE A 245 -18.50 -1.01 10.97
C PHE A 245 -18.16 -0.74 9.51
N GLY A 246 -19.06 -0.12 8.72
CA GLY A 246 -18.85 0.14 7.31
C GLY A 246 -18.64 -1.13 6.49
N SER A 247 -19.30 -2.22 6.84
CA SER A 247 -19.13 -3.54 6.19
C SER A 247 -20.45 -4.26 6.05
N TYR A 248 -20.51 -5.23 5.14
CA TYR A 248 -21.65 -6.13 5.04
C TYR A 248 -21.54 -7.24 6.09
N TYR A 249 -22.54 -7.33 6.95
CA TYR A 249 -22.63 -8.34 8.01
C TYR A 249 -23.70 -9.38 7.67
N VAL A 250 -23.38 -10.63 7.88
CA VAL A 250 -24.32 -11.74 7.72
C VAL A 250 -24.42 -12.47 9.04
N GLU A 251 -25.63 -12.52 9.62
CA GLU A 251 -25.92 -13.32 10.79
C GLU A 251 -25.71 -14.80 10.43
N GLY A 252 -24.79 -15.48 11.11
CA GLY A 252 -24.36 -16.84 10.77
C GLY A 252 -22.93 -16.95 10.23
N GLY A 253 -22.28 -15.82 9.96
CA GLY A 253 -20.84 -15.75 9.69
C GLY A 253 -20.44 -15.57 8.24
N ALA A 254 -19.11 -15.56 8.01
CA ALA A 254 -18.48 -15.34 6.72
C ALA A 254 -18.77 -16.45 5.67
N GLU A 255 -19.39 -17.54 6.07
CA GLU A 255 -19.66 -18.69 5.18
C GLU A 255 -20.64 -18.37 4.04
N ASP A 256 -21.51 -17.38 4.21
CA ASP A 256 -22.44 -16.91 3.17
C ASP A 256 -21.78 -15.94 2.17
N ILE A 257 -20.64 -15.36 2.53
CA ILE A 257 -19.97 -14.35 1.72
C ILE A 257 -19.21 -15.01 0.57
N ARG A 258 -19.30 -14.39 -0.61
CA ARG A 258 -18.64 -14.86 -1.83
C ARG A 258 -18.01 -13.69 -2.57
N ASN A 259 -16.83 -13.90 -3.09
CA ASN A 259 -16.26 -12.99 -4.05
C ASN A 259 -16.36 -13.60 -5.45
N TYR A 260 -16.77 -12.80 -6.41
CA TYR A 260 -17.03 -13.21 -7.78
C TYR A 260 -16.20 -12.44 -8.78
N VAL A 261 -15.80 -13.09 -9.85
CA VAL A 261 -15.41 -12.42 -11.09
C VAL A 261 -16.69 -12.08 -11.85
N VAL A 262 -16.83 -10.82 -12.25
CA VAL A 262 -18.02 -10.34 -13.01
C VAL A 262 -17.61 -9.72 -14.34
N ASP A 263 -18.45 -9.91 -15.37
CA ASP A 263 -18.38 -9.16 -16.63
C ASP A 263 -19.27 -7.91 -16.47
N LEU A 264 -18.65 -6.74 -16.38
CA LEU A 264 -19.34 -5.48 -16.15
C LEU A 264 -20.22 -5.06 -17.33
N ALA A 265 -19.80 -5.39 -18.56
CA ALA A 265 -20.55 -5.05 -19.77
C ALA A 265 -21.86 -5.87 -19.88
N GLN A 266 -21.79 -7.14 -19.49
CA GLN A 266 -22.94 -8.06 -19.52
C GLN A 266 -23.71 -8.12 -18.20
N LYS A 267 -23.20 -7.49 -17.14
CA LYS A 267 -23.71 -7.59 -15.74
C LYS A 267 -23.86 -9.06 -15.30
N LYS A 268 -22.86 -9.88 -15.63
CA LYS A 268 -22.91 -11.32 -15.47
C LYS A 268 -21.82 -11.80 -14.51
N ILE A 269 -22.20 -12.63 -13.54
CA ILE A 269 -21.27 -13.40 -12.72
C ILE A 269 -20.63 -14.48 -13.59
N LEU A 270 -19.30 -14.51 -13.64
CA LEU A 270 -18.53 -15.51 -14.39
C LEU A 270 -18.14 -16.70 -13.52
N GLY A 271 -17.82 -16.48 -12.24
CA GLY A 271 -17.48 -17.52 -11.29
C GLY A 271 -17.04 -16.97 -9.94
N GLN A 272 -16.85 -17.85 -8.95
CA GLN A 272 -16.36 -17.51 -7.63
C GLN A 272 -14.84 -17.51 -7.61
N THR A 273 -14.22 -16.53 -6.93
CA THR A 273 -12.76 -16.49 -6.76
C THR A 273 -12.27 -17.44 -5.68
N GLY A 274 -13.13 -17.82 -4.74
CA GLY A 274 -12.77 -18.61 -3.56
C GLY A 274 -12.24 -17.79 -2.39
N ALA A 275 -12.03 -16.49 -2.57
CA ALA A 275 -11.73 -15.57 -1.49
C ALA A 275 -13.03 -15.10 -0.80
N GLY A 276 -12.91 -14.58 0.42
CA GLY A 276 -14.05 -14.20 1.27
C GLY A 276 -13.93 -12.77 1.83
N TRP A 277 -13.57 -11.77 1.01
CA TRP A 277 -13.56 -10.37 1.49
C TRP A 277 -14.97 -9.87 1.76
N ILE A 278 -15.17 -9.28 2.93
CA ILE A 278 -16.48 -8.87 3.44
C ILE A 278 -16.77 -7.37 3.30
N GLY A 279 -15.82 -6.61 2.80
CA GLY A 279 -15.92 -5.15 2.80
C GLY A 279 -15.78 -4.59 4.21
N THR A 280 -14.82 -3.73 4.41
CA THR A 280 -14.76 -3.00 5.65
C THR A 280 -14.23 -1.61 5.40
N ARG A 281 -14.71 -0.69 6.20
CA ARG A 281 -14.34 0.69 6.12
C ARG A 281 -13.37 1.11 7.20
N ARG A 282 -13.60 0.71 8.42
CA ARG A 282 -12.82 1.04 9.60
C ARG A 282 -12.77 -0.15 10.52
N ARG A 283 -11.99 -1.14 10.18
CA ARG A 283 -11.72 -2.23 11.14
C ARG A 283 -10.38 -2.01 11.80
N TYR A 284 -10.31 -2.51 13.00
CA TYR A 284 -9.14 -2.47 13.86
C TYR A 284 -7.86 -2.98 13.16
N ASN A 285 -7.99 -3.82 12.15
CA ASN A 285 -6.86 -4.41 11.42
C ASN A 285 -6.80 -3.99 9.94
N HIS A 286 -7.54 -2.97 9.52
CA HIS A 286 -7.53 -2.43 8.15
C HIS A 286 -7.55 -3.52 7.06
N PRO A 287 -8.57 -4.40 7.00
CA PRO A 287 -8.62 -5.43 5.99
C PRO A 287 -8.79 -4.81 4.60
N GLU A 288 -7.86 -5.14 3.73
CA GLU A 288 -7.76 -4.63 2.38
C GLU A 288 -8.03 -5.74 1.35
N CYS A 289 -8.66 -5.37 0.23
CA CYS A 289 -8.76 -6.22 -0.95
C CYS A 289 -8.05 -5.56 -2.11
N VAL A 290 -6.89 -6.07 -2.47
CA VAL A 290 -6.10 -5.62 -3.62
C VAL A 290 -6.30 -6.58 -4.77
N VAL A 291 -6.59 -6.05 -5.97
CA VAL A 291 -6.70 -6.86 -7.17
C VAL A 291 -5.73 -6.36 -8.23
N THR A 292 -4.77 -7.20 -8.58
CA THR A 292 -3.77 -6.92 -9.60
C THR A 292 -4.06 -7.74 -10.84
N TRP A 293 -4.25 -7.09 -11.98
CA TRP A 293 -4.52 -7.71 -13.26
C TRP A 293 -3.30 -7.76 -14.18
N SER A 294 -3.28 -8.75 -15.08
CA SER A 294 -2.40 -8.68 -16.25
C SER A 294 -2.83 -7.53 -17.18
N PRO A 295 -1.91 -6.93 -17.95
CA PRO A 295 -2.24 -5.84 -18.87
C PRO A 295 -3.34 -6.17 -19.88
N ASP A 296 -3.46 -7.43 -20.31
CA ASP A 296 -4.50 -7.93 -21.22
C ASP A 296 -5.79 -8.37 -20.52
N SER A 297 -5.92 -8.15 -19.21
CA SER A 297 -7.09 -8.50 -18.39
C SER A 297 -7.41 -10.00 -18.34
N SER A 298 -6.47 -10.87 -18.73
CA SER A 298 -6.69 -12.33 -18.77
C SER A 298 -6.39 -13.05 -17.46
N PHE A 299 -5.48 -12.52 -16.64
CA PHE A 299 -5.11 -13.07 -15.34
C PHE A 299 -5.27 -12.01 -14.24
N PHE A 300 -5.54 -12.47 -13.04
CA PHE A 300 -5.57 -11.61 -11.86
C PHE A 300 -5.02 -12.31 -10.63
N VAL A 301 -4.58 -11.50 -9.67
CA VAL A 301 -4.32 -11.89 -8.26
C VAL A 301 -5.24 -11.04 -7.40
N GLN A 302 -6.02 -11.68 -6.54
CA GLN A 302 -6.80 -11.04 -5.47
C GLN A 302 -6.12 -11.36 -4.14
N LEU A 303 -5.63 -10.34 -3.48
CA LEU A 303 -5.02 -10.41 -2.17
C LEU A 303 -5.98 -9.83 -1.14
N LEU A 304 -6.23 -10.57 -0.09
CA LEU A 304 -6.87 -10.09 1.12
C LEU A 304 -5.81 -9.97 2.21
N ALA A 305 -5.63 -8.77 2.71
CA ALA A 305 -4.63 -8.51 3.73
C ALA A 305 -5.24 -7.73 4.89
N ASN A 306 -4.70 -7.95 6.06
CA ASN A 306 -4.88 -7.11 7.23
C ASN A 306 -3.53 -6.45 7.57
N LYS A 307 -3.51 -5.63 8.60
CA LYS A 307 -2.30 -4.93 9.08
C LYS A 307 -1.09 -5.85 9.32
N TRP A 308 -1.31 -7.13 9.60
CA TRP A 308 -0.27 -8.04 10.09
C TRP A 308 0.03 -9.20 9.15
N ALA A 309 -0.93 -9.59 8.32
CA ALA A 309 -0.81 -10.77 7.48
C ALA A 309 -1.73 -10.71 6.26
N SER A 310 -1.45 -11.58 5.30
CA SER A 310 -2.42 -11.90 4.26
C SER A 310 -3.43 -12.91 4.81
N ASP A 311 -4.72 -12.57 4.73
CA ASP A 311 -5.81 -13.46 5.14
C ASP A 311 -6.11 -14.48 4.05
N ASP A 312 -5.99 -14.07 2.78
CA ASP A 312 -6.12 -14.94 1.61
C ASP A 312 -5.38 -14.34 0.41
N CYS A 313 -4.99 -15.18 -0.53
CA CYS A 313 -4.40 -14.77 -1.80
C CYS A 313 -4.77 -15.79 -2.87
N VAL A 314 -5.55 -15.35 -3.86
CA VAL A 314 -5.97 -16.22 -4.97
C VAL A 314 -5.55 -15.63 -6.30
N ALA A 315 -5.11 -16.49 -7.22
CA ALA A 315 -4.89 -16.11 -8.61
C ALA A 315 -5.95 -16.74 -9.50
N GLY A 316 -6.41 -16.02 -10.51
CA GLY A 316 -7.45 -16.48 -11.42
C GLY A 316 -7.17 -16.18 -12.88
N LYS A 317 -7.94 -16.83 -13.77
CA LYS A 317 -7.85 -16.67 -15.21
C LYS A 317 -9.23 -16.53 -15.84
N ILE A 318 -9.31 -15.61 -16.80
CA ILE A 318 -10.43 -15.46 -17.74
C ILE A 318 -9.89 -15.78 -19.14
N ALA A 319 -10.46 -16.79 -19.79
CA ALA A 319 -10.13 -17.13 -21.16
C ALA A 319 -10.91 -16.27 -22.17
N THR A 320 -10.49 -16.31 -23.43
CA THR A 320 -11.18 -15.68 -24.55
C THR A 320 -12.66 -16.11 -24.63
N GLY A 321 -13.56 -15.17 -24.94
CA GLY A 321 -15.01 -15.41 -24.97
C GLY A 321 -15.66 -15.34 -23.57
N PRO A 322 -15.25 -14.44 -22.71
CA PRO A 322 -15.28 -14.27 -21.24
C PRO A 322 -15.71 -15.53 -20.48
N LYS A 323 -14.85 -16.54 -20.56
CA LYS A 323 -15.03 -17.79 -19.82
C LYS A 323 -14.09 -17.79 -18.59
N PHE A 324 -14.66 -17.85 -17.41
CA PHE A 324 -13.87 -18.05 -16.20
C PHE A 324 -13.31 -19.48 -16.17
N VAL A 325 -11.98 -19.60 -16.08
CA VAL A 325 -11.28 -20.88 -16.04
C VAL A 325 -11.25 -21.45 -14.63
N GLY A 326 -11.09 -20.56 -13.64
CA GLY A 326 -10.99 -20.91 -12.23
C GLY A 326 -9.89 -20.13 -11.52
N THR A 327 -9.68 -20.48 -10.27
CA THR A 327 -8.65 -19.90 -9.40
C THR A 327 -7.75 -20.98 -8.79
N VAL A 328 -6.62 -20.53 -8.28
CA VAL A 328 -5.74 -21.29 -7.40
C VAL A 328 -5.41 -20.43 -6.17
N ASN A 329 -5.48 -21.03 -4.98
CA ASN A 329 -5.14 -20.34 -3.74
C ASN A 329 -3.63 -20.31 -3.56
N LEU A 330 -3.04 -19.12 -3.75
CA LEU A 330 -1.60 -18.90 -3.66
C LEU A 330 -1.12 -18.97 -2.21
N LEU A 331 -1.85 -18.35 -1.27
CA LEU A 331 -1.46 -18.36 0.14
C LEU A 331 -1.32 -19.79 0.66
N LYS A 332 -2.35 -20.60 0.48
CA LYS A 332 -2.37 -22.00 0.92
C LYS A 332 -1.29 -22.85 0.24
N THR A 333 -1.02 -22.58 -1.06
CA THR A 333 -0.06 -23.36 -1.83
C THR A 333 1.38 -22.95 -1.55
N LEU A 334 1.65 -21.65 -1.41
CA LEU A 334 3.01 -21.14 -1.28
C LEU A 334 3.52 -21.17 0.15
N THR A 335 2.66 -20.99 1.15
CA THR A 335 3.10 -20.95 2.56
C THR A 335 4.00 -22.15 2.94
N PRO A 336 3.61 -23.41 2.74
CA PRO A 336 4.48 -24.54 3.08
C PRO A 336 5.80 -24.53 2.32
N ASN A 337 5.76 -24.13 1.05
CA ASN A 337 6.94 -24.07 0.19
C ASN A 337 7.93 -22.97 0.62
N ILE A 338 7.41 -21.80 1.04
CA ILE A 338 8.22 -20.69 1.55
C ILE A 338 8.93 -21.09 2.84
N TYR A 339 8.21 -21.69 3.80
CA TYR A 339 8.80 -22.13 5.06
C TYR A 339 9.84 -23.24 4.85
N ALA A 340 9.59 -24.18 3.95
CA ALA A 340 10.58 -25.19 3.56
C ALA A 340 11.83 -24.54 2.93
N PHE A 341 11.66 -23.56 2.05
CA PHE A 341 12.74 -22.83 1.39
C PHE A 341 13.63 -22.07 2.38
N VAL A 342 13.02 -21.38 3.35
CA VAL A 342 13.77 -20.66 4.40
C VAL A 342 14.28 -21.55 5.52
N LYS A 343 13.99 -22.86 5.47
CA LYS A 343 14.34 -23.87 6.49
C LYS A 343 13.78 -23.54 7.88
N ARG A 344 12.56 -23.06 7.94
CA ARG A 344 11.80 -22.81 9.17
C ARG A 344 10.59 -23.74 9.25
N ARG A 345 10.16 -24.05 10.47
CA ARG A 345 8.91 -24.75 10.71
C ARG A 345 7.78 -23.71 10.67
N PHE A 346 6.76 -23.97 9.88
CA PHE A 346 5.52 -23.24 9.98
C PHE A 346 4.75 -23.72 11.22
N ASP A 347 4.51 -22.84 12.14
CA ASP A 347 3.66 -23.11 13.30
C ASP A 347 2.51 -22.08 13.31
N PRO A 348 1.30 -22.51 12.93
CA PRO A 348 0.14 -21.62 12.91
C PRO A 348 -0.26 -21.14 14.31
N GLU A 349 0.16 -21.85 15.39
CA GLU A 349 -0.16 -21.47 16.76
C GLU A 349 0.84 -20.47 17.35
N GLU A 350 2.09 -20.49 16.90
CA GLU A 350 3.12 -19.52 17.31
C GLU A 350 3.00 -18.17 16.58
N GLY A 351 2.05 -18.04 15.65
CA GLY A 351 1.59 -16.76 15.12
C GLY A 351 2.59 -16.05 14.21
N GLY A 352 3.36 -16.77 13.40
CA GLY A 352 4.08 -16.18 12.28
C GLY A 352 3.06 -15.65 11.24
N ALA A 353 3.03 -14.36 11.03
CA ALA A 353 2.12 -13.72 10.07
C ALA A 353 2.85 -13.57 8.74
N LEU A 354 2.43 -14.34 7.72
CA LEU A 354 2.96 -14.22 6.36
C LEU A 354 2.15 -13.21 5.55
N SER A 355 2.82 -12.17 5.07
CA SER A 355 2.21 -11.16 4.20
C SER A 355 2.74 -11.29 2.78
N PHE A 356 1.84 -11.22 1.79
CA PHE A 356 2.16 -11.07 0.38
C PHE A 356 1.91 -9.63 -0.06
N TYR A 357 2.74 -9.13 -0.96
CA TYR A 357 2.58 -7.79 -1.52
C TYR A 357 3.43 -7.59 -2.77
N ASN A 358 3.26 -6.42 -3.43
CA ASN A 358 3.95 -6.04 -4.67
C ASN A 358 3.73 -7.06 -5.81
N GLU A 359 2.48 -7.52 -5.96
CA GLU A 359 2.14 -8.47 -7.01
C GLU A 359 2.25 -7.83 -8.40
N LYS A 360 2.89 -8.55 -9.30
CA LYS A 360 2.90 -8.25 -10.73
C LYS A 360 2.39 -9.45 -11.49
N VAL A 361 1.49 -9.21 -12.41
CA VAL A 361 0.87 -10.25 -13.22
C VAL A 361 1.12 -9.94 -14.70
N THR A 362 1.59 -10.91 -15.46
CA THR A 362 1.88 -10.75 -16.89
C THR A 362 0.86 -11.47 -17.77
N ASN A 363 0.81 -11.12 -19.04
CA ASN A 363 -0.12 -11.72 -20.02
C ASN A 363 0.09 -13.21 -20.28
N ASP A 364 1.27 -13.73 -19.98
CA ASP A 364 1.60 -15.17 -20.07
C ASP A 364 1.37 -15.91 -18.74
N GLY A 365 0.74 -15.25 -17.77
CA GLY A 365 0.39 -15.81 -16.47
C GLY A 365 1.55 -15.91 -15.48
N ALA A 366 2.69 -15.24 -15.71
CA ALA A 366 3.70 -15.14 -14.68
C ALA A 366 3.23 -14.20 -13.57
N VAL A 367 3.44 -14.62 -12.31
CA VAL A 367 3.15 -13.84 -11.11
C VAL A 367 4.45 -13.67 -10.35
N GLU A 368 4.76 -12.44 -10.00
CA GLU A 368 5.86 -12.07 -9.12
C GLU A 368 5.30 -11.39 -7.88
N MET A 369 5.77 -11.77 -6.70
CA MET A 369 5.35 -11.18 -5.43
C MET A 369 6.47 -11.24 -4.41
N LYS A 370 6.37 -10.45 -3.37
CA LYS A 370 7.20 -10.52 -2.18
C LYS A 370 6.40 -11.18 -1.06
N ALA A 371 7.02 -12.06 -0.32
CA ALA A 371 6.46 -12.67 0.89
C ALA A 371 7.35 -12.33 2.07
N GLU A 372 6.76 -11.86 3.17
CA GLU A 372 7.45 -11.55 4.41
C GLU A 372 6.75 -12.18 5.59
N GLU A 373 7.53 -12.66 6.54
CA GLU A 373 7.02 -13.08 7.84
C GLU A 373 7.36 -12.04 8.88
N TYR A 374 6.35 -11.60 9.60
CA TYR A 374 6.49 -10.68 10.73
C TYR A 374 6.28 -11.42 12.05
N THR A 375 6.99 -10.97 13.08
CA THR A 375 6.76 -11.47 14.43
C THR A 375 5.44 -10.90 14.97
N SER A 376 4.48 -11.78 15.27
CA SER A 376 3.12 -11.38 15.66
C SER A 376 2.98 -11.05 17.15
N SER A 377 3.91 -11.47 18.00
CA SER A 377 3.80 -11.35 19.46
C SER A 377 5.15 -11.13 20.14
N GLY A 378 5.12 -10.68 21.40
CA GLY A 378 6.31 -10.46 22.22
C GLY A 378 7.01 -9.13 21.96
N GLU A 379 8.22 -9.00 22.52
CA GLU A 379 9.06 -7.77 22.43
C GLU A 379 9.51 -7.44 21.00
N ARG A 380 9.47 -8.42 20.09
CA ARG A 380 9.86 -8.29 18.68
C ARG A 380 8.67 -8.21 17.74
N LYS A 381 7.50 -7.86 18.24
CA LYS A 381 6.30 -7.72 17.41
C LYS A 381 6.52 -6.70 16.28
N GLY A 382 6.22 -7.12 15.05
CA GLY A 382 6.42 -6.30 13.85
C GLY A 382 7.80 -6.43 13.19
N GLU A 383 8.76 -7.18 13.79
CA GLU A 383 10.05 -7.44 13.14
C GLU A 383 9.90 -8.44 12.01
N THR A 384 10.51 -8.12 10.87
CA THR A 384 10.58 -9.04 9.72
C THR A 384 11.56 -10.18 10.02
N ASN A 385 11.05 -11.40 10.09
CA ASN A 385 11.86 -12.60 10.29
C ASN A 385 12.60 -13.04 9.01
N PHE A 386 11.91 -12.91 7.87
CA PHE A 386 12.51 -13.14 6.56
C PHE A 386 11.70 -12.46 5.45
N SER A 387 12.38 -12.21 4.33
CA SER A 387 11.76 -11.75 3.08
C SER A 387 12.15 -12.70 1.94
N VAL A 388 11.18 -13.05 1.10
CA VAL A 388 11.35 -13.94 -0.06
C VAL A 388 10.68 -13.33 -1.28
N SER A 389 11.43 -13.20 -2.38
CA SER A 389 10.84 -12.96 -3.69
C SER A 389 10.35 -14.29 -4.24
N VAL A 390 9.08 -14.32 -4.66
CA VAL A 390 8.43 -15.50 -5.24
C VAL A 390 8.06 -15.17 -6.69
N ARG A 391 8.45 -16.04 -7.62
CA ARG A 391 8.01 -16.01 -9.01
C ARG A 391 7.43 -17.35 -9.38
N LEU A 392 6.24 -17.34 -9.94
CA LEU A 392 5.53 -18.53 -10.40
C LEU A 392 4.87 -18.28 -11.75
N ARG A 393 4.38 -19.33 -12.42
CA ARG A 393 3.56 -19.22 -13.60
C ARG A 393 2.23 -19.96 -13.40
N LEU A 394 1.16 -19.30 -13.80
CA LEU A 394 -0.18 -19.88 -13.83
C LEU A 394 -0.39 -20.61 -15.16
N ARG A 395 -0.94 -21.81 -15.12
CA ARG A 395 -1.23 -22.63 -16.29
C ARG A 395 -2.66 -23.15 -16.25
N GLU A 396 -3.34 -22.99 -17.37
CA GLU A 396 -4.62 -23.64 -17.58
C GLU A 396 -4.42 -25.15 -17.82
N THR A 397 -5.23 -25.95 -17.15
CA THR A 397 -5.26 -27.41 -17.27
C THR A 397 -6.71 -27.88 -17.50
N PRO A 398 -6.94 -29.10 -17.92
CA PRO A 398 -8.31 -29.64 -18.02
C PRO A 398 -9.11 -29.62 -16.70
N LYS A 399 -8.42 -29.49 -15.56
CA LYS A 399 -9.02 -29.42 -14.22
C LYS A 399 -9.18 -27.99 -13.69
N GLY A 400 -8.86 -26.97 -14.48
CA GLY A 400 -8.87 -25.55 -14.09
C GLY A 400 -7.47 -24.93 -14.09
N LEU A 401 -7.24 -23.96 -13.22
CA LEU A 401 -5.97 -23.25 -13.09
C LEU A 401 -5.02 -23.96 -12.12
N SER A 402 -3.74 -24.03 -12.44
CA SER A 402 -2.69 -24.60 -11.59
C SER A 402 -1.44 -23.74 -11.61
N ILE A 403 -0.55 -23.97 -10.65
CA ILE A 403 0.78 -23.35 -10.60
C ILE A 403 1.78 -24.27 -11.30
N GLU A 404 2.57 -23.71 -12.24
CA GLU A 404 3.68 -24.35 -12.89
C GLU A 404 4.98 -23.62 -12.52
N GLY A 405 5.88 -24.36 -11.86
CA GLY A 405 7.19 -23.83 -11.47
C GLY A 405 7.14 -22.68 -10.45
N VAL A 406 7.76 -22.88 -9.31
CA VAL A 406 7.91 -21.85 -8.29
C VAL A 406 9.39 -21.60 -8.09
N ASN A 407 9.84 -20.38 -8.34
CA ASN A 407 11.19 -19.92 -8.06
C ASN A 407 11.17 -18.98 -6.87
N MET A 408 12.04 -19.22 -5.92
CA MET A 408 12.16 -18.41 -4.72
C MET A 408 13.58 -17.89 -4.55
N ARG A 409 13.70 -16.66 -4.09
CA ARG A 409 14.97 -16.03 -3.75
C ARG A 409 14.83 -15.31 -2.42
N ARG A 410 15.68 -15.65 -1.46
CA ARG A 410 15.76 -14.90 -0.21
C ARG A 410 16.23 -13.48 -0.50
N LEU A 411 15.50 -12.52 0.00
CA LEU A 411 15.87 -11.12 -0.04
C LEU A 411 16.67 -10.78 1.22
N PRO A 412 17.59 -9.79 1.16
CA PRO A 412 18.11 -9.20 2.38
C PRO A 412 16.91 -8.69 3.20
N ASN A 413 16.94 -8.94 4.50
CA ASN A 413 15.97 -8.27 5.36
C ASN A 413 16.23 -6.77 5.19
N GLU A 414 15.27 -6.04 4.67
CA GLU A 414 15.29 -4.58 4.68
C GLU A 414 15.09 -4.20 6.15
N ARG A 415 16.23 -3.91 6.81
CA ARG A 415 16.29 -3.46 8.21
C ARG A 415 16.05 -1.97 8.26
#